data_a9a4cca8b9103a23beb451178f253b76
#
_entry.id   a9a4cca8b9103a23beb451178f253b76
#
_cell.length_a   1.000
_cell.length_b   1.000
_cell.length_c   1.000
_cell.angle_alpha   90.00
_cell.angle_beta   90.00
_cell.angle_gamma   90.00
#
_symmetry.space_group_name_H-M   'P 1'
#
loop_
_entity.id
_entity.type
_entity.pdbx_description
1 polymer ?
#
loop_
_entity_poly.entity_id
_entity_poly.type
_entity_poly.pdbx_seq_one_letter_code
_entity_poly.pdbx_strand_id
1 'polypeptide(L)'
;MRRAVLLVSLVLAGAHASVPTYDAQPYLCANSTMFGSLIEGAAVDRHGNFYAVNYKDDKAAVGQAFTQQKLFFEDLERPNTWFNAVRFNVDRHGVQEAYLGDVTNHRVVRVRDPGGKGQFLHSEVFCQSPDILQPNDLAIAHSTGRVFLSGMRFTADSVVGDGDLWTCDATGTAIRLGTFYRTNGIEVSPDEKTLYLSEAINKGGNVVSNVIHAFDLDAHTGTICNGRVLVDFAQLDNSGSNDVDGMRTDLAGNLYVSRWGAGKIAKISPAGTLLAYVHLATIDRVTNLEFAGPSGRDLYAVGACKDDPAKGCIDRYSTSAQGRAFCALQV
;
A
#
# COMPACT_ATOMS: atom_id res chain seq x y z
N MET A 1 12.34 -37.29 -61.36
CA MET A 1 13.20 -36.60 -60.37
C MET A 1 12.33 -35.64 -59.55
N ARG A 2 11.97 -36.01 -58.30
CA ARG A 2 11.20 -35.15 -57.38
C ARG A 2 12.21 -34.47 -56.47
N ARG A 3 12.28 -33.14 -56.49
CA ARG A 3 13.10 -32.37 -55.59
C ARG A 3 12.34 -32.20 -54.24
N ALA A 4 12.93 -32.70 -53.17
CA ALA A 4 12.45 -32.44 -51.79
C ALA A 4 12.93 -31.04 -51.38
N VAL A 5 11.97 -30.19 -50.97
CA VAL A 5 12.27 -28.88 -50.36
C VAL A 5 12.32 -29.12 -48.86
N LEU A 6 13.52 -28.96 -48.30
CA LEU A 6 13.74 -29.02 -46.86
C LEU A 6 13.36 -27.65 -46.24
N LEU A 7 12.24 -27.57 -45.53
CA LEU A 7 11.92 -26.41 -44.71
C LEU A 7 12.71 -26.50 -43.41
N VAL A 8 13.70 -25.63 -43.26
CA VAL A 8 14.40 -25.42 -41.98
C VAL A 8 13.62 -24.37 -41.19
N SER A 9 12.87 -24.81 -40.18
CA SER A 9 12.23 -23.92 -39.22
C SER A 9 13.30 -23.38 -38.25
N LEU A 10 13.66 -22.12 -38.41
CA LEU A 10 14.47 -21.39 -37.43
C LEU A 10 13.60 -21.16 -36.18
N VAL A 11 13.81 -21.89 -35.11
CA VAL A 11 13.30 -21.57 -33.79
C VAL A 11 14.21 -20.47 -33.23
N LEU A 12 13.76 -19.22 -33.32
CA LEU A 12 14.37 -18.12 -32.61
C LEU A 12 14.09 -18.34 -31.12
N ALA A 13 15.05 -18.89 -30.39
CA ALA A 13 15.07 -18.85 -28.93
C ALA A 13 15.25 -17.38 -28.53
N GLY A 14 14.13 -16.71 -28.23
CA GLY A 14 14.17 -15.39 -27.61
C GLY A 14 14.84 -15.50 -26.25
N ALA A 15 16.02 -14.90 -26.11
CA ALA A 15 16.64 -14.70 -24.81
C ALA A 15 15.69 -13.81 -24.00
N HIS A 16 14.93 -14.36 -23.05
CA HIS A 16 14.23 -13.58 -22.05
C HIS A 16 15.31 -12.86 -21.22
N ALA A 17 15.44 -11.55 -21.42
CA ALA A 17 16.27 -10.73 -20.54
C ALA A 17 15.77 -10.94 -19.10
N SER A 18 16.69 -11.29 -18.20
CA SER A 18 16.35 -11.44 -16.78
C SER A 18 15.79 -10.12 -16.26
N VAL A 19 14.71 -10.20 -15.48
CA VAL A 19 14.13 -9.01 -14.81
C VAL A 19 15.18 -8.41 -13.89
N PRO A 20 15.48 -7.10 -13.98
CA PRO A 20 16.42 -6.42 -13.09
C PRO A 20 16.07 -6.63 -11.61
N THR A 21 17.09 -6.83 -10.79
CA THR A 21 16.95 -6.96 -9.33
C THR A 21 17.84 -5.95 -8.62
N TYR A 22 17.36 -5.41 -7.53
CA TYR A 22 18.03 -4.43 -6.68
C TYR A 22 17.93 -4.86 -5.23
N ASP A 23 18.81 -4.34 -4.37
CA ASP A 23 18.81 -4.65 -2.95
C ASP A 23 18.53 -3.39 -2.13
N ALA A 24 17.56 -3.47 -1.23
CA ALA A 24 17.33 -2.47 -0.20
C ALA A 24 18.36 -2.61 0.91
N GLN A 25 18.58 -1.53 1.65
CA GLN A 25 19.46 -1.48 2.80
C GLN A 25 18.66 -1.40 4.10
N PRO A 26 19.15 -2.01 5.20
CA PRO A 26 18.52 -1.83 6.50
C PRO A 26 18.45 -0.35 6.89
N TYR A 27 17.29 0.09 7.38
CA TYR A 27 17.10 1.44 7.91
C TYR A 27 16.82 1.43 9.42
N LEU A 28 15.83 0.64 9.87
CA LEU A 28 15.61 0.33 11.28
C LEU A 28 15.57 -1.20 11.45
N CYS A 29 16.45 -1.71 12.30
CA CYS A 29 16.58 -3.13 12.61
C CYS A 29 15.94 -3.47 13.96
N ALA A 30 15.78 -4.74 14.26
CA ALA A 30 15.15 -5.25 15.48
C ALA A 30 15.70 -4.66 16.78
N ASN A 31 17.01 -4.38 16.84
CA ASN A 31 17.69 -3.83 18.02
C ASN A 31 17.54 -2.30 18.19
N SER A 32 17.02 -1.59 17.19
CA SER A 32 16.91 -0.13 17.18
C SER A 32 15.51 0.39 16.95
N THR A 33 14.59 -0.47 16.49
CA THR A 33 13.22 -0.08 16.19
C THR A 33 12.37 0.07 17.46
N MET A 34 11.45 1.03 17.42
CA MET A 34 10.38 1.19 18.40
C MET A 34 9.02 0.69 17.89
N PHE A 35 8.96 0.12 16.67
CA PHE A 35 7.73 -0.42 16.11
C PHE A 35 7.57 -1.89 16.49
N GLY A 36 6.32 -2.31 16.72
CA GLY A 36 5.95 -3.71 16.94
C GLY A 36 5.80 -4.48 15.63
N SER A 37 5.56 -5.78 15.76
CA SER A 37 5.44 -6.73 14.62
C SER A 37 4.30 -6.44 13.66
N LEU A 38 3.29 -5.69 14.12
CA LEU A 38 2.14 -5.26 13.31
C LEU A 38 2.39 -3.90 12.64
N ILE A 39 3.67 -3.55 12.39
CA ILE A 39 4.03 -2.35 11.65
C ILE A 39 3.39 -2.36 10.26
N GLU A 40 2.64 -1.32 9.94
CA GLU A 40 1.82 -1.17 8.75
C GLU A 40 1.66 0.30 8.37
N GLY A 41 0.85 0.56 7.33
CA GLY A 41 0.37 1.87 6.97
C GLY A 41 1.47 2.88 6.66
N ALA A 42 2.49 2.47 5.90
CA ALA A 42 3.60 3.35 5.51
C ALA A 42 3.11 4.61 4.78
N ALA A 43 3.52 5.80 5.23
CA ALA A 43 3.08 7.08 4.67
C ALA A 43 4.16 8.16 4.73
N VAL A 44 3.99 9.19 3.89
CA VAL A 44 4.84 10.37 3.83
C VAL A 44 4.02 11.64 4.08
N ASP A 45 4.60 12.59 4.81
CA ASP A 45 4.04 13.92 4.96
C ASP A 45 4.60 14.92 3.91
N ARG A 46 4.08 16.15 3.92
CA ARG A 46 4.54 17.22 3.02
C ARG A 46 6.02 17.60 3.18
N HIS A 47 6.65 17.25 4.29
CA HIS A 47 8.07 17.53 4.56
C HIS A 47 8.97 16.35 4.21
N GLY A 48 8.41 15.26 3.70
CA GLY A 48 9.12 14.04 3.38
C GLY A 48 9.42 13.15 4.58
N ASN A 49 8.83 13.42 5.75
CA ASN A 49 8.96 12.52 6.89
C ASN A 49 8.17 11.23 6.63
N PHE A 50 8.70 10.12 7.16
CA PHE A 50 8.12 8.80 7.02
C PHE A 50 7.40 8.38 8.31
N TYR A 51 6.22 7.79 8.15
CA TYR A 51 5.35 7.35 9.24
C TYR A 51 4.88 5.92 9.04
N ALA A 52 4.62 5.24 10.17
CA ALA A 52 3.99 3.93 10.20
C ALA A 52 3.14 3.77 11.46
N VAL A 53 2.21 2.81 11.46
CA VAL A 53 1.40 2.45 12.63
C VAL A 53 2.11 1.44 13.52
N ASN A 54 1.51 1.11 14.67
CA ASN A 54 2.03 0.17 15.68
C ASN A 54 3.33 0.65 16.35
N TYR A 55 3.40 1.98 16.62
CA TYR A 55 4.52 2.57 17.34
C TYR A 55 4.50 2.16 18.81
N LYS A 56 5.65 1.73 19.37
CA LYS A 56 5.82 1.15 20.71
C LYS A 56 4.94 -0.09 20.96
N ASP A 57 4.69 -0.86 19.93
CA ASP A 57 3.80 -2.02 19.95
C ASP A 57 2.36 -1.67 20.36
N ASP A 58 1.96 -0.41 20.16
CA ASP A 58 0.62 0.08 20.42
C ASP A 58 -0.19 0.20 19.13
N LYS A 59 -1.31 -0.50 19.07
CA LYS A 59 -2.21 -0.56 17.92
C LYS A 59 -2.90 0.78 17.63
N ALA A 60 -3.05 1.64 18.64
CA ALA A 60 -3.64 2.96 18.51
C ALA A 60 -2.62 4.06 18.18
N ALA A 61 -1.34 3.70 18.02
CA ALA A 61 -0.26 4.66 17.87
C ALA A 61 0.34 4.68 16.46
N VAL A 62 0.59 5.89 15.98
CA VAL A 62 1.34 6.20 14.76
C VAL A 62 2.66 6.84 15.14
N GLY A 63 3.76 6.33 14.62
CA GLY A 63 5.10 6.86 14.83
C GLY A 63 5.71 7.46 13.58
N GLN A 64 6.54 8.50 13.76
CA GLN A 64 7.47 9.00 12.77
C GLN A 64 8.77 8.22 12.89
N ALA A 65 9.34 7.79 11.77
CA ALA A 65 10.53 6.92 11.76
C ALA A 65 11.83 7.62 11.31
N PHE A 66 11.83 8.91 10.91
CA PHE A 66 13.04 9.62 10.51
C PHE A 66 13.89 10.10 11.67
N THR A 67 15.22 10.10 11.49
CA THR A 67 16.32 10.58 12.34
C THR A 67 16.16 10.30 13.83
N GLN A 68 15.00 10.58 14.39
CA GLN A 68 14.55 10.14 15.71
C GLN A 68 13.15 9.57 15.57
N GLN A 69 12.99 8.33 16.06
CA GLN A 69 11.68 7.74 16.16
C GLN A 69 10.89 8.47 17.25
N LYS A 70 9.71 8.98 16.90
CA LYS A 70 8.85 9.71 17.85
C LYS A 70 7.39 9.40 17.61
N LEU A 71 6.60 9.47 18.67
CA LEU A 71 5.15 9.41 18.58
C LEU A 71 4.65 10.58 17.73
N PHE A 72 3.80 10.29 16.74
CA PHE A 72 3.06 11.31 16.00
C PHE A 72 1.67 11.49 16.57
N PHE A 73 0.91 10.41 16.70
CA PHE A 73 -0.46 10.42 17.20
C PHE A 73 -0.77 9.11 17.91
N GLU A 74 -1.55 9.20 18.98
CA GLU A 74 -2.10 8.07 19.72
C GLU A 74 -3.56 8.38 20.06
N ASP A 75 -4.47 7.45 19.77
CA ASP A 75 -5.88 7.63 20.04
C ASP A 75 -6.22 7.18 21.47
N LEU A 76 -6.17 8.12 22.39
CA LEU A 76 -6.52 7.89 23.80
C LEU A 76 -8.02 8.10 24.09
N GLU A 77 -8.78 8.65 23.14
CA GLU A 77 -10.20 9.00 23.35
C GLU A 77 -11.14 7.87 22.95
N ARG A 78 -10.74 7.05 21.96
CA ARG A 78 -11.57 6.00 21.40
C ARG A 78 -11.09 4.62 21.84
N PRO A 79 -11.93 3.85 22.55
CA PRO A 79 -11.53 2.54 23.07
C PRO A 79 -11.32 1.53 21.91
N ASN A 80 -10.40 0.61 22.13
CA ASN A 80 -10.11 -0.51 21.25
C ASN A 80 -9.71 -0.10 19.82
N THR A 81 -9.16 1.11 19.62
CA THR A 81 -8.64 1.54 18.33
C THR A 81 -7.48 0.66 17.88
N TRP A 82 -7.51 0.28 16.59
CA TRP A 82 -6.41 -0.42 15.94
C TRP A 82 -6.21 0.17 14.55
N PHE A 83 -5.17 0.99 14.40
CA PHE A 83 -4.80 1.54 13.10
C PHE A 83 -4.00 0.54 12.27
N ASN A 84 -4.43 0.30 11.02
CA ASN A 84 -3.71 -0.51 10.05
C ASN A 84 -3.19 0.32 8.88
N ALA A 85 -3.75 1.49 8.64
CA ALA A 85 -3.34 2.37 7.56
C ALA A 85 -3.14 3.81 8.05
N VAL A 86 -2.22 4.54 7.42
CA VAL A 86 -2.07 5.99 7.55
C VAL A 86 -1.77 6.58 6.16
N ARG A 87 -2.40 7.73 5.82
CA ARG A 87 -2.14 8.51 4.61
C ARG A 87 -2.24 9.98 4.94
N PHE A 88 -1.40 10.78 4.32
CA PHE A 88 -1.44 12.24 4.48
C PHE A 88 -2.09 12.91 3.28
N ASN A 89 -2.73 14.03 3.55
CA ASN A 89 -3.27 14.97 2.59
C ASN A 89 -2.98 16.41 3.03
N VAL A 90 -3.13 17.36 2.13
CA VAL A 90 -3.17 18.79 2.43
C VAL A 90 -4.53 19.29 1.97
N ASP A 91 -5.30 19.85 2.87
CA ASP A 91 -6.62 20.37 2.54
C ASP A 91 -6.53 21.65 1.68
N ARG A 92 -7.66 22.12 1.18
CA ARG A 92 -7.76 23.35 0.34
C ARG A 92 -7.29 24.63 1.04
N HIS A 93 -7.05 24.58 2.35
CA HIS A 93 -6.54 25.70 3.16
C HIS A 93 -5.06 25.55 3.49
N GLY A 94 -4.40 24.53 2.95
CA GLY A 94 -2.99 24.21 3.20
C GLY A 94 -2.74 23.51 4.54
N VAL A 95 -3.78 23.04 5.24
CA VAL A 95 -3.65 22.29 6.50
C VAL A 95 -3.34 20.83 6.19
N GLN A 96 -2.30 20.31 6.84
CA GLN A 96 -1.96 18.90 6.72
C GLN A 96 -2.94 18.05 7.53
N GLU A 97 -3.42 16.99 6.93
CA GLU A 97 -4.31 16.00 7.51
C GLU A 97 -3.70 14.61 7.38
N ALA A 98 -3.88 13.76 8.40
CA ALA A 98 -3.62 12.32 8.32
C ALA A 98 -4.94 11.57 8.41
N TYR A 99 -5.12 10.56 7.56
CA TYR A 99 -6.26 9.65 7.56
C TYR A 99 -5.79 8.28 8.03
N LEU A 100 -6.47 7.74 9.04
CA LEU A 100 -6.09 6.52 9.74
C LEU A 100 -7.20 5.48 9.62
N GLY A 101 -6.91 4.31 9.08
CA GLY A 101 -7.86 3.19 8.99
C GLY A 101 -7.95 2.46 10.33
N ASP A 102 -9.09 2.54 11.03
CA ASP A 102 -9.36 1.85 12.30
C ASP A 102 -10.11 0.55 12.04
N VAL A 103 -9.36 -0.55 12.06
CA VAL A 103 -9.86 -1.90 11.74
C VAL A 103 -10.90 -2.41 12.72
N THR A 104 -10.81 -2.03 13.99
CA THR A 104 -11.72 -2.53 15.04
C THR A 104 -13.08 -1.84 14.98
N ASN A 105 -13.09 -0.56 14.64
CA ASN A 105 -14.30 0.25 14.72
C ASN A 105 -14.90 0.59 13.33
N HIS A 106 -14.42 -0.06 12.25
CA HIS A 106 -14.99 0.05 10.90
C HIS A 106 -15.11 1.49 10.38
N ARG A 107 -14.01 2.27 10.55
CA ARG A 107 -14.01 3.71 10.27
C ARG A 107 -12.66 4.22 9.81
N VAL A 108 -12.66 5.44 9.31
CA VAL A 108 -11.46 6.26 9.08
C VAL A 108 -11.47 7.43 10.07
N VAL A 109 -10.37 7.60 10.80
CA VAL A 109 -10.13 8.74 11.68
C VAL A 109 -9.29 9.76 10.92
N ARG A 110 -9.66 11.04 10.99
CA ARG A 110 -8.87 12.15 10.46
C ARG A 110 -8.18 12.89 11.61
N VAL A 111 -6.89 13.11 11.46
CA VAL A 111 -6.06 13.88 12.39
C VAL A 111 -5.56 15.12 11.67
N ARG A 112 -5.87 16.30 12.18
CA ARG A 112 -5.44 17.59 11.65
C ARG A 112 -4.29 18.16 12.44
N ASP A 113 -3.35 18.77 11.75
CA ASP A 113 -2.23 19.50 12.32
C ASP A 113 -2.23 20.96 11.81
N PRO A 114 -3.12 21.83 12.36
CA PRO A 114 -3.25 23.21 11.91
C PRO A 114 -1.96 24.04 12.06
N GLY A 115 -1.11 23.65 13.00
CA GLY A 115 0.18 24.31 13.24
C GLY A 115 1.33 23.81 12.39
N GLY A 116 1.15 22.67 11.69
CA GLY A 116 2.18 22.02 10.88
C GLY A 116 3.42 21.54 11.65
N LYS A 117 3.30 21.44 12.99
CA LYS A 117 4.42 21.14 13.90
C LYS A 117 4.24 19.85 14.70
N GLY A 118 3.13 19.12 14.49
CA GLY A 118 2.78 17.93 15.27
C GLY A 118 2.49 18.20 16.76
N GLN A 119 2.12 19.43 17.14
CA GLN A 119 1.97 19.82 18.54
C GLN A 119 0.52 19.94 19.01
N PHE A 120 -0.40 20.26 18.12
CA PHE A 120 -1.82 20.48 18.44
C PHE A 120 -2.69 19.68 17.48
N LEU A 121 -2.62 18.36 17.63
CA LEU A 121 -3.39 17.45 16.81
C LEU A 121 -4.85 17.43 17.28
N HIS A 122 -5.76 17.60 16.34
CA HIS A 122 -7.18 17.41 16.54
C HIS A 122 -7.65 16.20 15.74
N SER A 123 -8.32 15.26 16.39
CA SER A 123 -8.81 14.04 15.74
C SER A 123 -10.33 13.95 15.76
N GLU A 124 -10.90 13.42 14.69
CA GLU A 124 -12.33 13.17 14.55
C GLU A 124 -12.59 11.92 13.71
N VAL A 125 -13.76 11.32 13.85
CA VAL A 125 -14.21 10.28 12.92
C VAL A 125 -14.54 10.97 11.60
N PHE A 126 -13.78 10.64 10.54
CA PHE A 126 -13.98 11.22 9.22
C PHE A 126 -15.10 10.52 8.47
N CYS A 127 -15.03 9.19 8.33
CA CYS A 127 -16.09 8.42 7.75
C CYS A 127 -16.21 7.05 8.41
N GLN A 128 -17.41 6.50 8.43
CA GLN A 128 -17.68 5.20 9.03
C GLN A 128 -18.93 4.54 8.42
N SER A 129 -18.97 3.21 8.47
CA SER A 129 -20.17 2.42 8.24
C SER A 129 -20.02 1.08 8.96
N PRO A 130 -21.06 0.54 9.61
CA PRO A 130 -21.00 -0.79 10.21
C PRO A 130 -20.80 -1.90 9.18
N ASP A 131 -21.04 -1.59 7.91
CA ASP A 131 -20.86 -2.54 6.81
C ASP A 131 -19.44 -2.55 6.22
N ILE A 132 -18.59 -1.57 6.54
CA ILE A 132 -17.16 -1.60 6.18
C ILE A 132 -16.54 -2.81 6.90
N LEU A 133 -15.85 -3.68 6.17
CA LEU A 133 -15.00 -4.69 6.77
C LEU A 133 -13.82 -4.00 7.51
N GLN A 134 -12.88 -4.74 8.03
CA GLN A 134 -11.69 -4.14 8.64
C GLN A 134 -10.99 -3.22 7.63
N PRO A 135 -10.99 -1.86 7.78
CA PRO A 135 -10.24 -0.96 6.91
C PRO A 135 -8.75 -1.37 6.90
N ASN A 136 -8.30 -1.98 5.81
CA ASN A 136 -6.95 -2.54 5.73
C ASN A 136 -5.95 -1.50 5.23
N ASP A 137 -6.16 -0.97 4.02
CA ASP A 137 -5.32 0.08 3.46
C ASP A 137 -6.14 1.24 2.89
N LEU A 138 -5.51 2.39 2.70
CA LEU A 138 -6.11 3.62 2.23
C LEU A 138 -5.35 4.17 1.02
N ALA A 139 -6.08 4.82 0.10
CA ALA A 139 -5.53 5.67 -0.96
C ALA A 139 -6.29 6.99 -1.02
N ILE A 140 -5.62 8.07 -1.44
CA ILE A 140 -6.23 9.40 -1.53
C ILE A 140 -6.12 9.93 -2.96
N ALA A 141 -7.24 10.41 -3.51
CA ALA A 141 -7.24 11.31 -4.65
C ALA A 141 -7.01 12.73 -4.10
N HIS A 142 -5.75 13.20 -4.16
CA HIS A 142 -5.34 14.47 -3.53
C HIS A 142 -6.02 15.69 -4.13
N SER A 143 -6.38 15.65 -5.43
CA SER A 143 -7.09 16.75 -6.10
C SER A 143 -8.47 17.04 -5.53
N THR A 144 -9.10 16.04 -4.89
CA THR A 144 -10.46 16.12 -4.33
C THR A 144 -10.52 15.90 -2.83
N GLY A 145 -9.45 15.37 -2.22
CA GLY A 145 -9.44 14.93 -0.83
C GLY A 145 -10.26 13.67 -0.57
N ARG A 146 -10.69 12.97 -1.64
CA ARG A 146 -11.47 11.74 -1.53
C ARG A 146 -10.59 10.57 -1.09
N VAL A 147 -11.07 9.83 -0.11
CA VAL A 147 -10.38 8.65 0.44
C VAL A 147 -11.03 7.39 -0.12
N PHE A 148 -10.21 6.47 -0.58
CA PHE A 148 -10.60 5.10 -0.94
C PHE A 148 -10.02 4.15 0.10
N LEU A 149 -10.77 3.10 0.44
CA LEU A 149 -10.33 2.11 1.41
C LEU A 149 -10.68 0.71 0.95
N SER A 150 -9.76 -0.20 1.14
CA SER A 150 -9.95 -1.63 1.05
C SER A 150 -10.31 -2.16 2.43
N GLY A 151 -11.27 -3.06 2.50
CA GLY A 151 -11.61 -3.76 3.72
C GLY A 151 -11.45 -5.25 3.54
N MET A 152 -11.04 -5.96 4.58
CA MET A 152 -10.90 -7.41 4.51
C MET A 152 -11.39 -8.13 5.76
N ARG A 153 -11.76 -9.38 5.55
CA ARG A 153 -11.92 -10.39 6.59
C ARG A 153 -11.08 -11.61 6.19
N PHE A 154 -10.20 -12.03 7.09
CA PHE A 154 -9.40 -13.22 6.83
C PHE A 154 -10.22 -14.48 7.13
N THR A 155 -10.39 -15.33 6.11
CA THR A 155 -11.02 -16.64 6.22
C THR A 155 -10.10 -17.71 5.63
N ALA A 156 -10.18 -18.95 6.15
CA ALA A 156 -9.38 -20.05 5.63
C ALA A 156 -9.73 -20.38 4.18
N ASP A 157 -11.02 -20.34 3.84
CA ASP A 157 -11.54 -20.50 2.49
C ASP A 157 -12.30 -19.23 2.12
N SER A 158 -11.67 -18.40 1.28
CA SER A 158 -12.24 -17.10 0.92
C SER A 158 -13.48 -17.24 0.06
N VAL A 159 -14.45 -16.36 0.31
CA VAL A 159 -15.64 -16.18 -0.51
C VAL A 159 -15.78 -14.71 -0.95
N VAL A 160 -16.55 -14.46 -1.99
CA VAL A 160 -16.92 -13.07 -2.35
C VAL A 160 -17.69 -12.44 -1.18
N GLY A 161 -17.25 -11.28 -0.73
CA GLY A 161 -17.74 -10.62 0.49
C GLY A 161 -16.77 -10.71 1.67
N ASP A 162 -15.62 -11.42 1.51
CA ASP A 162 -14.51 -11.34 2.46
C ASP A 162 -13.59 -10.14 2.18
N GLY A 163 -13.83 -9.43 1.08
CA GLY A 163 -13.22 -8.16 0.74
C GLY A 163 -14.24 -7.15 0.26
N ASP A 164 -14.04 -5.89 0.55
CA ASP A 164 -14.84 -4.78 0.05
C ASP A 164 -13.97 -3.60 -0.38
N LEU A 165 -14.59 -2.71 -1.15
CA LEU A 165 -14.00 -1.47 -1.61
C LEU A 165 -15.00 -0.35 -1.34
N TRP A 166 -14.52 0.72 -0.70
CA TRP A 166 -15.31 1.88 -0.34
C TRP A 166 -14.64 3.18 -0.76
N THR A 167 -15.42 4.23 -0.86
CA THR A 167 -14.94 5.60 -0.95
C THR A 167 -15.63 6.46 0.10
N CYS A 168 -14.87 7.42 0.66
CA CYS A 168 -15.40 8.48 1.50
C CYS A 168 -15.15 9.81 0.79
N ASP A 169 -16.20 10.59 0.57
CA ASP A 169 -16.06 11.93 -0.01
C ASP A 169 -15.49 12.93 1.00
N ALA A 170 -15.22 14.17 0.57
CA ALA A 170 -14.65 15.21 1.43
C ALA A 170 -15.55 15.59 2.64
N THR A 171 -16.84 15.19 2.62
CA THR A 171 -17.78 15.40 3.73
C THR A 171 -17.83 14.23 4.70
N GLY A 172 -17.14 13.12 4.38
CA GLY A 172 -17.13 11.91 5.19
C GLY A 172 -18.26 10.93 4.86
N THR A 173 -18.95 11.11 3.74
CA THR A 173 -19.98 10.16 3.32
C THR A 173 -19.33 8.89 2.74
N ALA A 174 -19.59 7.74 3.38
CA ALA A 174 -19.08 6.44 2.95
C ALA A 174 -20.01 5.80 1.90
N ILE A 175 -19.43 5.34 0.78
CA ILE A 175 -20.14 4.68 -0.31
C ILE A 175 -19.38 3.38 -0.67
N ARG A 176 -20.10 2.23 -0.68
CA ARG A 176 -19.53 0.96 -1.12
C ARG A 176 -19.44 0.93 -2.64
N LEU A 177 -18.25 0.62 -3.17
CA LEU A 177 -17.97 0.51 -4.61
C LEU A 177 -18.02 -0.92 -5.12
N GLY A 178 -17.78 -1.92 -4.25
CA GLY A 178 -17.83 -3.31 -4.64
C GLY A 178 -17.52 -4.29 -3.52
N THR A 179 -17.74 -5.57 -3.81
CA THR A 179 -17.38 -6.71 -2.95
C THR A 179 -16.52 -7.70 -3.75
N PHE A 180 -15.54 -8.28 -3.09
CA PHE A 180 -14.48 -9.08 -3.68
C PHE A 180 -14.20 -10.31 -2.80
N TYR A 181 -13.31 -11.18 -3.24
CA TYR A 181 -12.56 -12.03 -2.33
C TYR A 181 -11.72 -11.15 -1.40
N ARG A 182 -10.79 -11.68 -0.66
CA ARG A 182 -9.99 -10.90 0.30
C ARG A 182 -9.18 -9.80 -0.40
N THR A 183 -9.50 -8.53 -0.11
CA THR A 183 -8.76 -7.35 -0.60
C THR A 183 -7.70 -6.90 0.41
N ASN A 184 -6.66 -6.18 -0.06
CA ASN A 184 -5.62 -5.61 0.78
C ASN A 184 -5.13 -4.29 0.17
N GLY A 185 -3.93 -4.22 -0.41
CA GLY A 185 -3.37 -3.01 -0.95
C GLY A 185 -4.28 -2.27 -1.93
N ILE A 186 -4.32 -0.95 -1.81
CA ILE A 186 -5.08 -0.04 -2.65
C ILE A 186 -4.23 1.18 -3.00
N GLU A 187 -4.30 1.65 -4.25
CA GLU A 187 -3.57 2.84 -4.68
C GLU A 187 -4.26 3.53 -5.86
N VAL A 188 -4.00 4.83 -6.01
CA VAL A 188 -4.50 5.67 -7.11
C VAL A 188 -3.33 6.03 -8.04
N SER A 189 -3.57 6.06 -9.35
CA SER A 189 -2.55 6.48 -10.33
C SER A 189 -2.19 7.98 -10.17
N PRO A 190 -1.02 8.43 -10.68
CA PRO A 190 -0.60 9.83 -10.56
C PRO A 190 -1.56 10.84 -11.21
N ASP A 191 -2.27 10.44 -12.25
CA ASP A 191 -3.27 11.26 -12.94
C ASP A 191 -4.68 11.14 -12.35
N GLU A 192 -4.81 10.35 -11.28
CA GLU A 192 -6.05 10.05 -10.55
C GLU A 192 -7.19 9.48 -11.41
N LYS A 193 -6.82 8.79 -12.51
CA LYS A 193 -7.79 8.16 -13.44
C LYS A 193 -7.86 6.64 -13.31
N THR A 194 -7.01 6.03 -12.48
CA THR A 194 -7.01 4.59 -12.24
C THR A 194 -6.95 4.32 -10.74
N LEU A 195 -7.82 3.43 -10.27
CA LEU A 195 -7.75 2.83 -8.94
C LEU A 195 -7.23 1.41 -9.06
N TYR A 196 -6.20 1.07 -8.30
CA TYR A 196 -5.64 -0.26 -8.18
C TYR A 196 -6.10 -0.91 -6.88
N LEU A 197 -6.46 -2.19 -6.93
CA LEU A 197 -6.90 -2.97 -5.77
C LEU A 197 -6.32 -4.38 -5.85
N SER A 198 -5.70 -4.86 -4.79
CA SER A 198 -5.29 -6.26 -4.70
C SER A 198 -6.45 -7.13 -4.26
N GLU A 199 -6.51 -8.35 -4.79
CA GLU A 199 -7.44 -9.39 -4.41
C GLU A 199 -6.73 -10.73 -4.29
N ALA A 200 -6.99 -11.46 -3.21
CA ALA A 200 -6.44 -12.78 -2.96
C ALA A 200 -7.52 -13.79 -2.66
N ILE A 201 -7.27 -15.04 -3.05
CA ILE A 201 -8.12 -16.19 -2.70
C ILE A 201 -7.32 -17.11 -1.79
N ASN A 202 -7.90 -17.45 -0.64
CA ASN A 202 -7.37 -18.44 0.28
C ASN A 202 -8.09 -19.79 0.12
N LYS A 203 -7.34 -20.88 0.29
CA LYS A 203 -7.87 -22.23 0.51
C LYS A 203 -7.08 -22.93 1.59
N GLY A 204 -7.79 -23.47 2.60
CA GLY A 204 -7.16 -24.11 3.74
C GLY A 204 -6.18 -23.18 4.48
N GLY A 205 -6.46 -21.87 4.54
CA GLY A 205 -5.60 -20.87 5.17
C GLY A 205 -4.39 -20.41 4.33
N ASN A 206 -4.20 -20.95 3.11
CA ASN A 206 -3.10 -20.57 2.23
C ASN A 206 -3.61 -19.74 1.05
N VAL A 207 -2.83 -18.75 0.64
CA VAL A 207 -3.09 -17.99 -0.59
C VAL A 207 -2.87 -18.88 -1.81
N VAL A 208 -3.89 -19.02 -2.66
CA VAL A 208 -3.84 -19.83 -3.89
C VAL A 208 -3.98 -18.98 -5.15
N SER A 209 -4.41 -17.73 -5.01
CA SER A 209 -4.49 -16.76 -6.12
C SER A 209 -4.22 -15.37 -5.57
N ASN A 210 -3.52 -14.55 -6.35
CA ASN A 210 -3.24 -13.17 -6.00
C ASN A 210 -3.15 -12.32 -7.26
N VAL A 211 -4.03 -11.32 -7.37
CA VAL A 211 -4.15 -10.45 -8.54
C VAL A 211 -4.19 -8.98 -8.12
N ILE A 212 -3.90 -8.08 -9.05
CA ILE A 212 -4.17 -6.66 -8.94
C ILE A 212 -5.20 -6.30 -10.00
N HIS A 213 -6.30 -5.73 -9.56
CA HIS A 213 -7.30 -5.11 -10.43
C HIS A 213 -6.94 -3.65 -10.71
N ALA A 214 -7.28 -3.18 -11.90
CA ALA A 214 -7.30 -1.77 -12.26
C ALA A 214 -8.71 -1.39 -12.70
N PHE A 215 -9.21 -0.27 -12.17
CA PHE A 215 -10.51 0.31 -12.49
C PHE A 215 -10.29 1.71 -13.06
N ASP A 216 -11.07 2.10 -14.06
CA ASP A 216 -11.14 3.48 -14.46
C ASP A 216 -11.84 4.28 -13.34
N LEU A 217 -11.22 5.39 -12.91
CA LEU A 217 -11.63 6.18 -11.76
C LEU A 217 -12.08 7.58 -12.21
N ASP A 218 -13.23 8.01 -11.73
CA ASP A 218 -13.59 9.43 -11.64
C ASP A 218 -13.36 9.92 -10.20
N ALA A 219 -12.27 10.63 -9.96
CA ALA A 219 -11.88 11.12 -8.64
C ALA A 219 -12.87 12.14 -8.04
N HIS A 220 -13.65 12.84 -8.86
CA HIS A 220 -14.64 13.82 -8.38
C HIS A 220 -15.89 13.13 -7.81
N THR A 221 -16.43 12.17 -8.54
CA THR A 221 -17.62 11.42 -8.09
C THR A 221 -17.25 10.26 -7.18
N GLY A 222 -16.00 9.76 -7.27
CA GLY A 222 -15.54 8.56 -6.57
C GLY A 222 -16.03 7.26 -7.21
N THR A 223 -16.60 7.32 -8.42
CA THR A 223 -17.10 6.14 -9.13
C THR A 223 -15.96 5.43 -9.85
N ILE A 224 -16.09 4.11 -9.94
CA ILE A 224 -15.19 3.25 -10.68
C ILE A 224 -15.95 2.47 -11.76
N CYS A 225 -15.28 2.17 -12.87
CA CYS A 225 -15.83 1.33 -13.93
C CYS A 225 -14.72 0.58 -14.66
N ASN A 226 -15.08 -0.24 -15.66
CA ASN A 226 -14.16 -0.97 -16.54
C ASN A 226 -13.09 -1.78 -15.79
N GLY A 227 -13.49 -2.47 -14.70
CA GLY A 227 -12.59 -3.31 -13.90
C GLY A 227 -11.93 -4.39 -14.75
N ARG A 228 -10.61 -4.53 -14.63
CA ARG A 228 -9.80 -5.53 -15.32
C ARG A 228 -8.68 -6.04 -14.42
N VAL A 229 -8.26 -7.28 -14.60
CA VAL A 229 -7.03 -7.79 -14.00
C VAL A 229 -5.85 -7.13 -14.70
N LEU A 230 -5.07 -6.37 -13.96
CA LEU A 230 -3.83 -5.76 -14.43
C LEU A 230 -2.67 -6.75 -14.33
N VAL A 231 -2.60 -7.46 -13.20
CA VAL A 231 -1.54 -8.42 -12.90
C VAL A 231 -2.16 -9.66 -12.27
N ASP A 232 -1.77 -10.83 -12.77
CA ASP A 232 -1.94 -12.11 -12.12
C ASP A 232 -0.55 -12.66 -11.80
N PHE A 233 -0.22 -12.77 -10.52
CA PHE A 233 1.12 -13.18 -10.09
C PHE A 233 1.41 -14.66 -10.33
N ALA A 234 0.40 -15.51 -10.52
CA ALA A 234 0.63 -16.88 -10.96
C ALA A 234 1.14 -16.92 -12.40
N GLN A 235 0.66 -16.00 -13.25
CA GLN A 235 1.08 -15.90 -14.66
C GLN A 235 2.34 -15.06 -14.83
N LEU A 236 2.50 -13.99 -14.02
CA LEU A 236 3.59 -13.05 -14.18
C LEU A 236 4.96 -13.66 -13.83
N ASP A 237 5.03 -14.34 -12.67
CA ASP A 237 6.30 -14.84 -12.12
C ASP A 237 6.15 -16.14 -11.32
N ASN A 238 5.03 -16.84 -11.45
CA ASN A 238 4.68 -18.05 -10.71
C ASN A 238 4.70 -17.87 -9.17
N SER A 239 4.38 -16.65 -8.68
CA SER A 239 4.36 -16.32 -7.24
C SER A 239 2.95 -16.01 -6.71
N GLY A 240 1.92 -16.61 -7.29
CA GLY A 240 0.52 -16.41 -6.89
C GLY A 240 0.21 -16.81 -5.44
N SER A 241 1.10 -17.58 -4.78
CA SER A 241 1.01 -17.96 -3.37
C SER A 241 1.60 -16.91 -2.40
N ASN A 242 2.38 -15.93 -2.89
CA ASN A 242 2.83 -14.82 -2.07
C ASN A 242 1.80 -13.70 -2.12
N ASP A 243 1.39 -13.20 -0.97
CA ASP A 243 0.34 -12.18 -0.92
C ASP A 243 0.80 -10.82 -1.46
N VAL A 244 -0.14 -10.04 -1.98
CA VAL A 244 0.02 -8.60 -2.16
C VAL A 244 -0.51 -7.93 -0.91
N ASP A 245 0.36 -7.19 -0.22
CA ASP A 245 -0.02 -6.31 0.87
C ASP A 245 -0.09 -4.86 0.36
N GLY A 246 0.53 -3.88 0.97
CA GLY A 246 0.48 -2.50 0.50
C GLY A 246 1.12 -2.27 -0.88
N MET A 247 0.72 -1.21 -1.57
CA MET A 247 1.28 -0.80 -2.86
C MET A 247 1.30 0.72 -3.01
N ARG A 248 2.24 1.26 -3.82
CA ARG A 248 2.41 2.70 -4.10
C ARG A 248 2.78 2.95 -5.55
N THR A 249 2.39 4.12 -6.06
CA THR A 249 2.77 4.56 -7.40
C THR A 249 3.90 5.60 -7.37
N ASP A 250 4.80 5.53 -8.37
CA ASP A 250 5.70 6.64 -8.71
C ASP A 250 5.03 7.60 -9.71
N LEU A 251 5.66 8.75 -9.97
CA LEU A 251 5.13 9.76 -10.92
C LEU A 251 5.06 9.29 -12.37
N ALA A 252 5.81 8.24 -12.73
CA ALA A 252 5.71 7.61 -14.05
C ALA A 252 4.54 6.62 -14.15
N GLY A 253 3.78 6.42 -13.05
CA GLY A 253 2.66 5.49 -12.95
C GLY A 253 3.07 4.05 -12.70
N ASN A 254 4.36 3.76 -12.43
CA ASN A 254 4.75 2.41 -12.06
C ASN A 254 4.26 2.10 -10.65
N LEU A 255 3.72 0.89 -10.47
CA LEU A 255 3.22 0.38 -9.22
C LEU A 255 4.32 -0.42 -8.51
N TYR A 256 4.61 -0.08 -7.28
CA TYR A 256 5.51 -0.81 -6.38
C TYR A 256 4.64 -1.61 -5.42
N VAL A 257 4.82 -2.92 -5.42
CA VAL A 257 3.91 -3.89 -4.80
C VAL A 257 4.68 -4.72 -3.80
N SER A 258 4.28 -4.67 -2.53
CA SER A 258 4.84 -5.55 -1.52
C SER A 258 4.44 -7.01 -1.79
N ARG A 259 5.40 -7.93 -1.66
CA ARG A 259 5.17 -9.38 -1.81
C ARG A 259 5.39 -10.04 -0.46
N TRP A 260 4.33 -10.10 0.34
CA TRP A 260 4.35 -10.67 1.68
C TRP A 260 4.79 -12.13 1.65
N GLY A 261 5.73 -12.51 2.49
CA GLY A 261 6.33 -13.84 2.53
C GLY A 261 7.42 -14.10 1.49
N ALA A 262 7.68 -13.14 0.57
CA ALA A 262 8.75 -13.27 -0.42
C ALA A 262 9.93 -12.33 -0.18
N GLY A 263 9.87 -11.45 0.83
CA GLY A 263 10.94 -10.52 1.18
C GLY A 263 11.33 -9.59 0.03
N LYS A 264 10.39 -9.20 -0.83
CA LYS A 264 10.67 -8.38 -2.01
C LYS A 264 9.51 -7.44 -2.36
N ILE A 265 9.83 -6.41 -3.13
CA ILE A 265 8.88 -5.51 -3.79
C ILE A 265 8.95 -5.77 -5.29
N ALA A 266 7.80 -5.90 -5.96
CA ALA A 266 7.71 -5.96 -7.42
C ALA A 266 7.41 -4.56 -7.97
N LYS A 267 8.21 -4.09 -8.94
CA LYS A 267 7.92 -2.88 -9.71
C LYS A 267 7.19 -3.25 -11.00
N ILE A 268 5.97 -2.76 -11.17
CA ILE A 268 5.07 -3.08 -12.27
C ILE A 268 4.80 -1.81 -13.08
N SER A 269 4.83 -1.91 -14.41
CA SER A 269 4.44 -0.79 -15.28
C SER A 269 2.91 -0.55 -15.26
N PRO A 270 2.42 0.61 -15.73
CA PRO A 270 0.98 0.85 -15.90
C PRO A 270 0.27 -0.15 -16.81
N ALA A 271 1.04 -0.85 -17.66
CA ALA A 271 0.54 -1.90 -18.54
C ALA A 271 0.58 -3.31 -17.92
N GLY A 272 0.94 -3.44 -16.64
CA GLY A 272 1.02 -4.74 -15.95
C GLY A 272 2.31 -5.52 -16.19
N THR A 273 3.34 -4.92 -16.82
CA THR A 273 4.62 -5.60 -17.07
C THR A 273 5.53 -5.49 -15.85
N LEU A 274 6.15 -6.60 -15.46
CA LEU A 274 7.17 -6.63 -14.41
C LEU A 274 8.44 -5.94 -14.90
N LEU A 275 8.85 -4.88 -14.21
CA LEU A 275 10.02 -4.07 -14.56
C LEU A 275 11.26 -4.40 -13.73
N ALA A 276 11.06 -4.72 -12.44
CA ALA A 276 12.15 -5.02 -11.52
C ALA A 276 11.63 -5.68 -10.24
N TYR A 277 12.57 -6.26 -9.48
CA TYR A 277 12.39 -6.58 -8.07
C TYR A 277 13.34 -5.76 -7.20
N VAL A 278 12.89 -5.43 -5.98
CA VAL A 278 13.75 -4.92 -4.89
C VAL A 278 13.71 -5.94 -3.77
N HIS A 279 14.83 -6.58 -3.46
CA HIS A 279 14.97 -7.50 -2.35
C HIS A 279 15.16 -6.75 -1.04
N LEU A 280 14.45 -7.18 0.00
CA LEU A 280 14.53 -6.59 1.32
C LEU A 280 15.60 -7.26 2.17
N ALA A 281 16.33 -6.44 2.93
CA ALA A 281 17.46 -6.91 3.73
C ALA A 281 17.00 -7.59 5.03
N THR A 282 16.08 -6.95 5.75
CA THR A 282 15.69 -7.34 7.11
C THR A 282 14.24 -7.80 7.25
N ILE A 283 13.46 -7.79 6.16
CA ILE A 283 12.01 -8.06 6.14
C ILE A 283 11.68 -9.20 5.18
N ASP A 284 10.98 -10.25 5.64
CA ASP A 284 10.37 -11.28 4.78
C ASP A 284 8.88 -11.01 4.54
N ARG A 285 8.19 -10.58 5.61
CA ARG A 285 6.76 -10.30 5.60
C ARG A 285 6.56 -8.80 5.47
N VAL A 286 6.85 -8.29 4.26
CA VAL A 286 6.66 -6.88 3.95
C VAL A 286 5.15 -6.57 3.90
N THR A 287 4.73 -5.63 4.75
CA THR A 287 3.33 -5.26 4.88
C THR A 287 3.00 -4.02 4.05
N ASN A 288 3.82 -2.98 4.11
CA ASN A 288 3.54 -1.75 3.37
C ASN A 288 4.84 -1.06 2.92
N LEU A 289 4.71 0.00 2.12
CA LEU A 289 5.83 0.78 1.61
C LEU A 289 5.39 2.22 1.28
N GLU A 290 6.33 3.17 1.26
CA GLU A 290 6.08 4.54 0.82
C GLU A 290 7.36 5.23 0.37
N PHE A 291 7.24 6.14 -0.61
CA PHE A 291 8.31 7.02 -1.03
C PHE A 291 8.41 8.24 -0.12
N ALA A 292 9.55 8.44 0.51
CA ALA A 292 9.76 9.51 1.45
C ALA A 292 11.17 10.12 1.31
N GLY A 293 11.62 10.85 2.31
CA GLY A 293 12.87 11.60 2.27
C GLY A 293 12.68 13.00 1.66
N PRO A 294 13.70 13.86 1.72
CA PRO A 294 13.61 15.26 1.30
C PRO A 294 13.23 15.45 -0.18
N SER A 295 13.43 14.43 -0.99
CA SER A 295 13.12 14.44 -2.42
C SER A 295 11.99 13.48 -2.81
N GLY A 296 11.43 12.70 -1.87
CA GLY A 296 10.44 11.66 -2.15
C GLY A 296 10.95 10.54 -3.06
N ARG A 297 12.27 10.25 -3.02
CA ARG A 297 12.93 9.26 -3.90
C ARG A 297 13.49 8.05 -3.16
N ASP A 298 13.39 8.04 -1.85
CA ASP A 298 13.73 6.88 -1.05
C ASP A 298 12.47 6.06 -0.79
N LEU A 299 12.43 4.82 -1.24
CA LEU A 299 11.36 3.88 -0.98
C LEU A 299 11.65 3.17 0.34
N TYR A 300 10.79 3.35 1.31
CA TYR A 300 10.83 2.67 2.59
C TYR A 300 9.81 1.56 2.61
N ALA A 301 10.23 0.36 3.01
CA ALA A 301 9.37 -0.81 3.19
C ALA A 301 9.31 -1.17 4.66
N VAL A 302 8.15 -1.53 5.16
CA VAL A 302 7.90 -1.93 6.54
C VAL A 302 7.40 -3.38 6.61
N GLY A 303 7.67 -4.03 7.73
CA GLY A 303 7.18 -5.39 8.00
C GLY A 303 7.86 -6.00 9.23
N ALA A 304 7.46 -7.20 9.62
CA ALA A 304 8.09 -7.92 10.71
C ALA A 304 9.56 -8.23 10.39
N CYS A 305 10.45 -8.02 11.39
CA CYS A 305 11.87 -8.31 11.22
C CYS A 305 12.11 -9.82 11.05
N LYS A 306 13.06 -10.18 10.17
CA LYS A 306 13.52 -11.59 10.00
C LYS A 306 14.12 -12.17 11.28
N ASP A 307 14.99 -11.38 11.93
CA ASP A 307 15.77 -11.82 13.08
C ASP A 307 14.98 -11.81 14.39
N ASP A 308 13.92 -10.97 14.47
CA ASP A 308 13.02 -10.90 15.63
C ASP A 308 11.58 -10.59 15.14
N PRO A 309 10.78 -11.61 14.86
CA PRO A 309 9.41 -11.41 14.35
C PRO A 309 8.44 -10.69 15.29
N ALA A 310 8.84 -10.41 16.55
CA ALA A 310 8.07 -9.57 17.48
C ALA A 310 8.30 -8.07 17.26
N LYS A 311 9.23 -7.69 16.38
CA LYS A 311 9.59 -6.32 16.07
C LYS A 311 9.25 -5.96 14.62
N GLY A 312 9.00 -4.66 14.39
CA GLY A 312 8.82 -4.09 13.05
C GLY A 312 10.12 -3.49 12.53
N CYS A 313 10.60 -3.94 11.37
CA CYS A 313 11.76 -3.42 10.68
C CYS A 313 11.38 -2.47 9.55
N ILE A 314 12.34 -1.64 9.13
CA ILE A 314 12.24 -0.77 7.97
C ILE A 314 13.48 -0.95 7.12
N ASP A 315 13.28 -1.26 5.84
CA ASP A 315 14.32 -1.27 4.82
C ASP A 315 14.15 -0.09 3.87
N ARG A 316 15.27 0.45 3.33
CA ARG A 316 15.29 1.59 2.40
C ARG A 316 15.92 1.22 1.08
N TYR A 317 15.30 1.61 -0.01
CA TYR A 317 15.84 1.55 -1.37
C TYR A 317 15.82 2.95 -2.00
N SER A 318 17.02 3.50 -2.30
CA SER A 318 17.14 4.78 -2.99
C SER A 318 16.98 4.60 -4.50
N THR A 319 16.13 5.40 -5.13
CA THR A 319 15.78 5.29 -6.54
C THR A 319 15.77 6.67 -7.23
N SER A 320 15.80 6.69 -8.57
CA SER A 320 15.56 7.89 -9.36
C SER A 320 14.07 8.24 -9.47
N ALA A 321 13.17 7.29 -9.20
CA ALA A 321 11.73 7.52 -9.21
C ALA A 321 11.30 8.38 -8.01
N GLN A 322 10.24 9.16 -8.17
CA GLN A 322 9.65 9.99 -7.12
C GLN A 322 8.23 9.53 -6.84
N GLY A 323 7.87 9.41 -5.57
CA GLY A 323 6.55 8.96 -5.16
C GLY A 323 5.43 9.94 -5.49
N ARG A 324 4.28 9.41 -5.91
CA ARG A 324 3.10 10.21 -6.21
C ARG A 324 2.62 11.00 -4.99
N ALA A 325 2.48 10.33 -3.83
CA ALA A 325 1.95 10.95 -2.62
C ALA A 325 2.83 12.12 -2.16
N PHE A 326 4.16 11.95 -2.13
CA PHE A 326 5.08 13.04 -1.79
C PHE A 326 4.86 14.26 -2.68
N CYS A 327 4.78 14.08 -4.01
CA CYS A 327 4.61 15.19 -4.95
C CYS A 327 3.24 15.86 -4.80
N ALA A 328 2.18 15.10 -4.61
CA ALA A 328 0.84 15.64 -4.42
C ALA A 328 0.71 16.50 -3.14
N LEU A 329 1.55 16.25 -2.12
CA LEU A 329 1.56 17.01 -0.88
C LEU A 329 2.38 18.31 -0.96
N GLN A 330 3.05 18.61 -2.09
CA GLN A 330 3.87 19.82 -2.27
C GLN A 330 3.05 21.04 -2.77
N VAL A 331 1.76 20.92 -2.99
CA VAL A 331 0.85 21.99 -3.47
C VAL A 331 0.46 22.98 -2.40
#